data_13d5b55928dce1b1365788a9727fb13c
#
_entry.id   13d5b55928dce1b1365788a9727fb13c
#
_cell.length_a   1.000
_cell.length_b   1.000
_cell.length_c   1.000
_cell.angle_alpha   90.00
_cell.angle_beta   90.00
_cell.angle_gamma   90.00
#
_symmetry.space_group_name_H-M   'P 1'
#
loop_
_entity.id
_entity.type
_entity.pdbx_description
1 polymer ?
#
loop_
_entity_poly.entity_id
_entity_poly.type
_entity_poly.pdbx_seq_one_letter_code
_entity_poly.pdbx_strand_id
1 'polypeptide(L)'
;MSINNKYLEMALSLGADNAVLVTPDDIVFDGRTYLKCMFGCKDWGIGCTCPSKEGFPKPWELEPLLRKYKSVLIVHSHIKKIAQDASFAIEKEAYFDGDIMVFSMSDCAICETCAGQDGKTCRAMMLARPSFHSVGIDVFATVKKLNLPLSPLREPSEEQNWYAAVWLNS
;
A
#
# COMPACT_ATOMS: atom_id res chain seq x y z
N MET A 1 -9.49 17.23 18.61
CA MET A 1 -8.58 16.79 17.54
C MET A 1 -9.46 16.16 16.46
N SER A 2 -9.31 16.51 15.19
CA SER A 2 -10.09 15.82 14.16
C SER A 2 -9.59 14.37 14.05
N ILE A 3 -10.47 13.45 13.68
CA ILE A 3 -10.14 12.03 13.55
C ILE A 3 -8.97 11.81 12.56
N ASN A 4 -8.88 12.62 11.54
CA ASN A 4 -7.82 12.62 10.54
C ASN A 4 -6.45 12.98 11.12
N ASN A 5 -6.37 13.93 12.06
CA ASN A 5 -5.12 14.27 12.75
C ASN A 5 -4.64 13.14 13.66
N LYS A 6 -5.57 12.38 14.27
CA LYS A 6 -5.26 11.19 15.08
C LYS A 6 -4.44 10.18 14.26
N TYR A 7 -4.86 9.87 13.04
CA TYR A 7 -4.18 8.86 12.21
C TYR A 7 -2.83 9.33 11.67
N LEU A 8 -2.70 10.64 11.37
CA LEU A 8 -1.41 11.22 11.00
C LEU A 8 -0.40 11.12 12.15
N GLU A 9 -0.80 11.54 13.35
CA GLU A 9 0.05 11.46 14.55
C GLU A 9 0.39 10.00 14.89
N MET A 10 -0.56 9.10 14.72
CA MET A 10 -0.35 7.67 14.94
C MET A 10 0.69 7.10 13.97
N ALA A 11 0.63 7.43 12.67
CA ALA A 11 1.63 7.00 11.71
C ALA A 11 3.04 7.41 12.13
N LEU A 12 3.22 8.69 12.48
CA LEU A 12 4.51 9.23 12.91
C LEU A 12 4.99 8.58 14.21
N SER A 13 4.10 8.36 15.18
CA SER A 13 4.44 7.70 16.45
C SER A 13 4.87 6.24 16.28
N LEU A 14 4.41 5.58 15.21
CA LEU A 14 4.79 4.22 14.84
C LEU A 14 6.08 4.15 14.02
N GLY A 15 6.74 5.28 13.81
CA GLY A 15 8.05 5.36 13.15
C GLY A 15 8.00 5.66 11.66
N ALA A 16 6.86 6.08 11.12
CA ALA A 16 6.81 6.59 9.75
C ALA A 16 7.64 7.88 9.64
N ASP A 17 8.37 8.02 8.54
CA ASP A 17 9.17 9.22 8.25
C ASP A 17 8.27 10.37 7.78
N ASN A 18 7.19 10.06 7.06
CA ASN A 18 6.17 11.02 6.64
C ASN A 18 4.78 10.38 6.64
N ALA A 19 3.77 11.21 6.88
CA ALA A 19 2.38 10.85 6.68
C ALA A 19 1.61 12.05 6.11
N VAL A 20 0.79 11.82 5.08
CA VAL A 20 -0.04 12.87 4.48
C VAL A 20 -1.44 12.34 4.20
N LEU A 21 -2.45 13.17 4.49
CA LEU A 21 -3.84 12.88 4.17
C LEU A 21 -4.21 13.59 2.87
N VAL A 22 -4.77 12.82 1.95
CA VAL A 22 -5.14 13.28 0.60
C VAL A 22 -6.52 12.77 0.22
N THR A 23 -7.02 13.15 -0.93
CA THR A 23 -8.24 12.61 -1.51
C THR A 23 -7.93 11.50 -2.53
N PRO A 24 -8.88 10.62 -2.87
CA PRO A 24 -8.71 9.65 -3.95
C PRO A 24 -8.32 10.28 -5.30
N ASP A 25 -8.67 11.56 -5.54
CA ASP A 25 -8.31 12.29 -6.77
C ASP A 25 -6.82 12.65 -6.83
N ASP A 26 -6.12 12.60 -5.70
CA ASP A 26 -4.67 12.81 -5.64
C ASP A 26 -3.89 11.54 -5.99
N ILE A 27 -4.55 10.40 -6.01
CA ILE A 27 -3.96 9.11 -6.35
C ILE A 27 -3.98 8.92 -7.87
N VAL A 28 -2.83 8.61 -8.44
CA VAL A 28 -2.67 8.37 -9.88
C VAL A 28 -2.85 6.89 -10.18
N PHE A 29 -3.92 6.55 -10.87
CA PHE A 29 -4.15 5.21 -11.39
C PHE A 29 -3.62 5.08 -12.82
N ASP A 30 -2.91 4.00 -13.10
CA ASP A 30 -2.41 3.66 -14.43
C ASP A 30 -2.40 2.14 -14.61
N GLY A 31 -3.23 1.63 -15.50
CA GLY A 31 -3.32 0.20 -15.80
C GLY A 31 -2.02 -0.42 -16.30
N ARG A 32 -1.06 0.40 -16.77
CA ARG A 32 0.27 -0.07 -17.19
C ARG A 32 1.11 -0.61 -16.03
N THR A 33 0.74 -0.32 -14.77
CA THR A 33 1.36 -0.95 -13.59
C THR A 33 1.27 -2.47 -13.66
N TYR A 34 0.19 -3.01 -14.25
CA TYR A 34 0.03 -4.44 -14.47
C TYR A 34 1.13 -5.02 -15.38
N LEU A 35 1.52 -4.29 -16.43
CA LEU A 35 2.63 -4.69 -17.30
C LEU A 35 3.96 -4.66 -16.54
N LYS A 36 4.17 -3.69 -15.64
CA LYS A 36 5.34 -3.62 -14.78
C LYS A 36 5.42 -4.80 -13.82
N CYS A 37 4.28 -5.20 -13.25
CA CYS A 37 4.22 -6.42 -12.44
C CYS A 37 4.54 -7.67 -13.28
N MET A 38 3.87 -7.84 -14.42
CA MET A 38 3.97 -9.04 -15.26
C MET A 38 5.38 -9.25 -15.84
N PHE A 39 6.03 -8.19 -16.30
CA PHE A 39 7.28 -8.28 -17.05
C PHE A 39 8.50 -7.73 -16.30
N GLY A 40 8.32 -7.07 -15.15
CA GLY A 40 9.42 -6.43 -14.42
C GLY A 40 9.57 -6.87 -12.97
N CYS A 41 8.61 -7.61 -12.40
CA CYS A 41 8.66 -8.01 -11.01
C CYS A 41 9.17 -9.45 -10.86
N LYS A 42 10.29 -9.62 -10.13
CA LYS A 42 10.84 -10.95 -9.82
C LYS A 42 9.90 -11.85 -9.00
N ASP A 43 8.96 -11.22 -8.27
CA ASP A 43 8.00 -11.90 -7.40
C ASP A 43 6.65 -12.15 -8.10
N TRP A 44 6.57 -11.95 -9.44
CA TRP A 44 5.38 -12.26 -10.22
C TRP A 44 4.99 -13.72 -10.07
N GLY A 45 3.74 -13.96 -9.71
CA GLY A 45 3.23 -15.31 -9.47
C GLY A 45 3.51 -15.86 -8.05
N ILE A 46 4.38 -15.22 -7.26
CA ILE A 46 4.81 -15.71 -5.95
C ILE A 46 3.89 -15.19 -4.85
N GLY A 47 3.78 -13.86 -4.69
CA GLY A 47 3.04 -13.24 -3.59
C GLY A 47 1.57 -13.62 -3.56
N CYS A 48 0.99 -13.78 -2.37
CA CYS A 48 -0.43 -14.13 -2.22
C CYS A 48 -1.37 -12.99 -2.64
N THR A 49 -0.89 -11.76 -2.63
CA THR A 49 -1.59 -10.55 -3.08
C THR A 49 -1.13 -10.09 -4.47
N CYS A 50 -0.41 -10.96 -5.19
CA CYS A 50 0.03 -10.69 -6.55
C CYS A 50 -1.17 -10.71 -7.51
N PRO A 51 -1.29 -9.73 -8.43
CA PRO A 51 -2.40 -9.68 -9.39
C PRO A 51 -2.36 -10.79 -10.46
N SER A 52 -1.33 -11.65 -10.41
CA SER A 52 -1.26 -12.89 -11.20
C SER A 52 -2.09 -14.03 -10.64
N LYS A 53 -2.51 -13.94 -9.38
CA LYS A 53 -3.29 -15.02 -8.74
C LYS A 53 -4.68 -15.10 -9.35
N GLU A 54 -5.14 -16.33 -9.51
CA GLU A 54 -6.50 -16.61 -9.95
C GLU A 54 -7.52 -15.94 -9.00
N GLY A 55 -8.51 -15.28 -9.57
CA GLY A 55 -9.53 -14.55 -8.82
C GLY A 55 -9.10 -13.20 -8.27
N PHE A 56 -7.83 -12.77 -8.43
CA PHE A 56 -7.44 -11.42 -8.06
C PHE A 56 -8.02 -10.43 -9.07
N PRO A 57 -8.75 -9.38 -8.61
CA PRO A 57 -9.32 -8.38 -9.51
C PRO A 57 -8.24 -7.64 -10.30
N LYS A 58 -8.57 -7.25 -11.52
CA LYS A 58 -7.65 -6.46 -12.34
C LYS A 58 -7.60 -5.00 -11.86
N PRO A 59 -6.48 -4.29 -12.09
CA PRO A 59 -6.34 -2.90 -11.67
C PRO A 59 -7.52 -2.00 -12.04
N TRP A 60 -8.02 -2.11 -13.26
CA TRP A 60 -9.15 -1.31 -13.75
C TRP A 60 -10.51 -1.68 -13.14
N GLU A 61 -10.62 -2.83 -12.48
CA GLU A 61 -11.80 -3.23 -11.71
C GLU A 61 -11.74 -2.67 -10.27
N LEU A 62 -10.53 -2.45 -9.76
CA LEU A 62 -10.30 -1.94 -8.40
C LEU A 62 -10.37 -0.43 -8.31
N GLU A 63 -9.91 0.31 -9.32
CA GLU A 63 -9.94 1.78 -9.32
C GLU A 63 -11.33 2.35 -9.00
N PRO A 64 -12.45 1.92 -9.62
CA PRO A 64 -13.77 2.46 -9.30
C PRO A 64 -14.21 2.19 -7.85
N LEU A 65 -13.69 1.16 -7.21
CA LEU A 65 -13.98 0.84 -5.82
C LEU A 65 -13.16 1.74 -4.89
N LEU A 66 -11.88 1.91 -5.17
CA LEU A 66 -10.98 2.76 -4.37
C LEU A 66 -11.39 4.24 -4.42
N ARG A 67 -11.90 4.71 -5.56
CA ARG A 67 -12.41 6.09 -5.69
C ARG A 67 -13.69 6.39 -4.89
N LYS A 68 -14.32 5.38 -4.27
CA LYS A 68 -15.48 5.59 -3.38
C LYS A 68 -15.11 6.06 -1.99
N TYR A 69 -13.87 5.89 -1.57
CA TYR A 69 -13.37 6.40 -0.30
C TYR A 69 -13.35 7.93 -0.28
N LYS A 70 -13.39 8.53 0.90
CA LYS A 70 -13.38 10.00 1.06
C LYS A 70 -11.98 10.56 1.19
N SER A 71 -11.10 9.81 1.86
CA SER A 71 -9.72 10.22 2.08
C SER A 71 -8.76 9.04 2.04
N VAL A 72 -7.48 9.34 1.83
CA VAL A 72 -6.40 8.37 1.78
C VAL A 72 -5.25 8.90 2.62
N LEU A 73 -4.88 8.17 3.65
CA LEU A 73 -3.66 8.44 4.41
C LEU A 73 -2.50 7.73 3.73
N ILE A 74 -1.56 8.47 3.18
CA ILE A 74 -0.30 7.94 2.65
C ILE A 74 0.72 7.93 3.79
N VAL A 75 1.34 6.78 4.01
CA VAL A 75 2.40 6.56 5.00
C VAL A 75 3.69 6.25 4.26
N HIS A 76 4.75 6.95 4.60
CA HIS A 76 6.09 6.77 4.02
C HIS A 76 7.09 6.34 5.10
N SER A 77 7.96 5.40 4.76
CA SER A 77 9.13 5.08 5.57
C SER A 77 10.29 4.54 4.70
N HIS A 78 11.52 4.77 5.15
CA HIS A 78 12.71 4.12 4.59
C HIS A 78 12.77 2.61 4.92
N ILE A 79 11.94 2.15 5.85
CA ILE A 79 11.84 0.76 6.28
C ILE A 79 10.48 0.18 5.87
N LYS A 80 10.49 -0.77 4.95
CA LYS A 80 9.30 -1.43 4.41
C LYS A 80 8.33 -1.92 5.48
N LYS A 81 8.89 -2.58 6.52
CA LYS A 81 8.08 -3.13 7.60
C LYS A 81 7.37 -2.05 8.41
N ILE A 82 7.99 -0.90 8.63
CA ILE A 82 7.38 0.22 9.36
C ILE A 82 6.18 0.76 8.58
N ALA A 83 6.33 0.99 7.27
CA ALA A 83 5.22 1.47 6.45
C ALA A 83 4.02 0.49 6.49
N GLN A 84 4.28 -0.82 6.41
CA GLN A 84 3.24 -1.84 6.50
C GLN A 84 2.59 -1.87 7.88
N ASP A 85 3.39 -1.99 8.95
CA ASP A 85 2.87 -2.13 10.32
C ASP A 85 2.06 -0.90 10.74
N ALA A 86 2.53 0.30 10.40
CA ALA A 86 1.81 1.54 10.68
C ALA A 86 0.47 1.59 9.94
N SER A 87 0.45 1.27 8.64
CA SER A 87 -0.80 1.28 7.86
C SER A 87 -1.81 0.27 8.40
N PHE A 88 -1.37 -0.92 8.80
CA PHE A 88 -2.24 -1.94 9.35
C PHE A 88 -2.76 -1.59 10.75
N ALA A 89 -1.92 -0.98 11.59
CA ALA A 89 -2.34 -0.50 12.91
C ALA A 89 -3.41 0.60 12.80
N ILE A 90 -3.25 1.51 11.84
CA ILE A 90 -4.22 2.57 11.57
C ILE A 90 -5.52 1.99 11.00
N GLU A 91 -5.46 1.03 10.07
CA GLU A 91 -6.65 0.32 9.57
C GLU A 91 -7.46 -0.26 10.73
N LYS A 92 -6.77 -0.94 11.66
CA LYS A 92 -7.40 -1.54 12.83
C LYS A 92 -8.03 -0.49 13.75
N GLU A 93 -7.34 0.62 14.00
CA GLU A 93 -7.84 1.70 14.84
C GLU A 93 -9.05 2.39 14.20
N ALA A 94 -8.97 2.69 12.90
CA ALA A 94 -10.08 3.30 12.16
C ALA A 94 -11.32 2.40 12.13
N TYR A 95 -11.13 1.09 12.03
CA TYR A 95 -12.22 0.13 12.14
C TYR A 95 -12.92 0.23 13.51
N PHE A 96 -12.16 0.34 14.61
CA PHE A 96 -12.73 0.52 15.94
C PHE A 96 -13.36 1.90 16.15
N ASP A 97 -12.90 2.92 15.44
CA ASP A 97 -13.52 4.25 15.40
C ASP A 97 -14.82 4.29 14.57
N GLY A 98 -15.21 3.16 13.96
CA GLY A 98 -16.48 2.99 13.23
C GLY A 98 -16.36 3.03 11.70
N ASP A 99 -15.15 3.18 11.14
CA ASP A 99 -14.96 3.04 9.68
C ASP A 99 -14.84 1.56 9.30
N ILE A 100 -15.97 0.88 9.22
CA ILE A 100 -16.03 -0.57 8.93
C ILE A 100 -15.56 -0.95 7.52
N MET A 101 -15.44 0.01 6.60
CA MET A 101 -14.97 -0.20 5.22
C MET A 101 -13.53 0.25 5.02
N VAL A 102 -12.84 0.66 6.08
CA VAL A 102 -11.43 1.04 6.01
C VAL A 102 -10.59 -0.09 5.39
N PHE A 103 -9.63 0.29 4.57
CA PHE A 103 -8.78 -0.67 3.89
C PHE A 103 -7.33 -0.15 3.76
N SER A 104 -6.36 -0.93 4.22
CA SER A 104 -4.95 -0.61 4.03
C SER A 104 -4.34 -1.33 2.83
N MET A 105 -3.25 -0.81 2.32
CA MET A 105 -2.41 -1.45 1.31
C MET A 105 -0.95 -1.11 1.51
N SER A 106 -0.08 -2.08 1.24
CA SER A 106 1.36 -1.94 1.36
C SER A 106 2.09 -3.08 0.66
N ASP A 107 3.37 -2.90 0.39
CA ASP A 107 4.23 -4.02 0.03
C ASP A 107 4.41 -4.95 1.22
N CYS A 108 4.18 -6.26 1.02
CA CYS A 108 4.18 -7.23 2.10
C CYS A 108 5.59 -7.43 2.70
N ALA A 109 5.70 -7.27 4.03
CA ALA A 109 6.90 -7.48 4.84
C ALA A 109 6.61 -8.32 6.10
N ILE A 110 5.58 -9.19 6.06
CA ILE A 110 5.13 -9.97 7.23
C ILE A 110 6.10 -11.11 7.55
N CYS A 111 6.60 -11.79 6.53
CA CYS A 111 7.42 -12.99 6.68
C CYS A 111 8.83 -12.74 6.13
N GLU A 112 9.86 -13.28 6.77
CA GLU A 112 11.23 -13.29 6.22
C GLU A 112 11.28 -14.00 4.87
N THR A 113 10.60 -15.13 4.77
CA THR A 113 10.46 -15.89 3.52
C THR A 113 8.98 -16.12 3.23
N CYS A 114 8.53 -15.63 2.07
CA CYS A 114 7.15 -15.81 1.65
C CYS A 114 6.85 -17.28 1.32
N ALA A 115 5.79 -17.84 1.89
CA ALA A 115 5.36 -19.20 1.60
C ALA A 115 5.02 -19.43 0.12
N GLY A 116 4.64 -18.36 -0.59
CA GLY A 116 4.38 -18.40 -2.03
C GLY A 116 5.61 -18.75 -2.88
N GLN A 117 6.84 -18.54 -2.37
CA GLN A 117 8.06 -18.98 -3.06
C GLN A 117 8.13 -20.50 -3.23
N ASP A 118 7.57 -21.22 -2.26
CA ASP A 118 7.46 -22.68 -2.31
C ASP A 118 6.12 -23.16 -2.93
N GLY A 119 5.34 -22.25 -3.52
CA GLY A 119 4.00 -22.56 -4.04
C GLY A 119 2.94 -22.85 -2.97
N LYS A 120 3.23 -22.52 -1.69
CA LYS A 120 2.33 -22.76 -0.56
C LYS A 120 1.37 -21.58 -0.34
N THR A 121 0.29 -21.85 0.37
CA THR A 121 -0.67 -20.83 0.80
C THR A 121 -0.04 -19.84 1.79
N CYS A 122 -0.47 -18.58 1.74
CA CYS A 122 -0.03 -17.54 2.68
C CYS A 122 -0.32 -17.94 4.14
N ARG A 123 0.70 -17.84 4.99
CA ARG A 123 0.57 -18.12 6.43
C ARG A 123 -0.17 -17.02 7.19
N ALA A 124 -0.21 -15.82 6.60
CA ALA A 124 -0.77 -14.63 7.23
C ALA A 124 -1.82 -13.95 6.32
N MET A 125 -2.70 -14.73 5.70
CA MET A 125 -3.68 -14.25 4.71
C MET A 125 -4.52 -13.08 5.24
N MET A 126 -4.91 -13.12 6.52
CA MET A 126 -5.71 -12.07 7.16
C MET A 126 -4.96 -10.75 7.32
N LEU A 127 -3.63 -10.76 7.29
CA LEU A 127 -2.78 -9.59 7.44
C LEU A 127 -2.19 -9.11 6.10
N ALA A 128 -2.19 -9.97 5.08
CA ALA A 128 -1.63 -9.64 3.78
C ALA A 128 -2.50 -8.58 3.08
N ARG A 129 -1.86 -7.55 2.54
CA ARG A 129 -2.50 -6.46 1.80
C ARG A 129 -1.86 -6.32 0.42
N PRO A 130 -2.59 -5.87 -0.60
CA PRO A 130 -2.01 -5.63 -1.91
C PRO A 130 -1.08 -4.42 -1.91
N SER A 131 -0.09 -4.43 -2.79
CA SER A 131 0.76 -3.26 -3.04
C SER A 131 0.07 -2.27 -3.99
N PHE A 132 0.58 -1.05 -4.06
CA PHE A 132 0.06 -0.01 -4.97
C PHE A 132 0.00 -0.49 -6.43
N HIS A 133 1.09 -1.04 -6.95
CA HIS A 133 1.14 -1.52 -8.34
C HIS A 133 0.16 -2.66 -8.61
N SER A 134 -0.11 -3.53 -7.63
CA SER A 134 -1.05 -4.65 -7.82
C SER A 134 -2.50 -4.19 -7.97
N VAL A 135 -2.83 -3.01 -7.49
CA VAL A 135 -4.18 -2.42 -7.62
C VAL A 135 -4.26 -1.31 -8.67
N GLY A 136 -3.19 -1.09 -9.42
CA GLY A 136 -3.20 -0.10 -10.52
C GLY A 136 -2.74 1.29 -10.15
N ILE A 137 -2.17 1.50 -8.97
CA ILE A 137 -1.67 2.81 -8.54
C ILE A 137 -0.22 2.98 -9.01
N ASP A 138 0.04 4.03 -9.80
CA ASP A 138 1.38 4.49 -10.11
C ASP A 138 1.94 5.24 -8.90
N VAL A 139 2.75 4.53 -8.11
CA VAL A 139 3.35 5.09 -6.90
C VAL A 139 4.25 6.27 -7.21
N PHE A 140 5.05 6.21 -8.30
CA PHE A 140 5.96 7.30 -8.68
C PHE A 140 5.21 8.58 -9.03
N ALA A 141 4.18 8.48 -9.87
CA ALA A 141 3.37 9.64 -10.24
C ALA A 141 2.59 10.19 -9.04
N THR A 142 2.05 9.30 -8.18
CA THR A 142 1.31 9.70 -6.98
C THR A 142 2.20 10.47 -6.02
N VAL A 143 3.34 9.89 -5.60
CA VAL A 143 4.19 10.54 -4.59
C VAL A 143 4.88 11.79 -5.12
N LYS A 144 5.19 11.84 -6.43
CA LYS A 144 5.68 13.06 -7.08
C LYS A 144 4.65 14.19 -7.01
N LYS A 145 3.37 13.91 -7.26
CA LYS A 145 2.27 14.87 -7.12
C LYS A 145 2.15 15.39 -5.70
N LEU A 146 2.47 14.54 -4.71
CA LEU A 146 2.41 14.86 -3.28
C LEU A 146 3.72 15.48 -2.73
N ASN A 147 4.73 15.69 -3.57
CA ASN A 147 6.07 16.15 -3.18
C ASN A 147 6.75 15.26 -2.13
N LEU A 148 6.51 13.95 -2.18
CA LEU A 148 7.13 12.95 -1.33
C LEU A 148 8.36 12.32 -2.02
N PRO A 149 9.38 11.87 -1.27
CA PRO A 149 10.63 11.37 -1.84
C PRO A 149 10.43 10.01 -2.52
N LEU A 150 10.75 9.91 -3.80
CA LEU A 150 10.92 8.63 -4.50
C LEU A 150 11.72 8.83 -5.78
N SER A 151 12.73 8.00 -5.96
CA SER A 151 13.50 7.93 -7.21
C SER A 151 13.74 6.46 -7.59
N PRO A 152 13.90 6.16 -8.88
CA PRO A 152 14.34 4.85 -9.33
C PRO A 152 15.73 4.54 -8.77
N LEU A 153 15.87 3.40 -8.12
CA LEU A 153 17.16 2.93 -7.62
C LEU A 153 18.05 2.48 -8.78
N ARG A 154 19.30 2.88 -8.76
CA ARG A 154 20.34 2.39 -9.69
C ARG A 154 21.10 1.22 -9.09
N GLU A 155 21.33 1.30 -7.76
CA GLU A 155 22.03 0.27 -7.00
C GLU A 155 21.18 -0.16 -5.78
N PRO A 156 21.23 -1.44 -5.39
CA PRO A 156 20.47 -1.95 -4.24
C PRO A 156 20.83 -1.29 -2.89
N SER A 157 22.01 -0.66 -2.81
CA SER A 157 22.51 0.04 -1.62
C SER A 157 21.95 1.46 -1.44
N GLU A 158 21.27 1.99 -2.45
CA GLU A 158 20.64 3.31 -2.34
C GLU A 158 19.48 3.29 -1.34
N GLU A 159 19.22 4.45 -0.74
CA GLU A 159 18.14 4.62 0.21
C GLU A 159 16.79 4.29 -0.43
N GLN A 160 16.06 3.39 0.20
CA GLN A 160 14.77 2.93 -0.28
C GLN A 160 13.65 3.75 0.35
N ASN A 161 12.61 4.00 -0.43
CA ASN A 161 11.39 4.66 0.01
C ASN A 161 10.20 3.71 -0.16
N TRP A 162 9.53 3.39 0.94
CA TRP A 162 8.40 2.49 0.98
C TRP A 162 7.13 3.26 1.31
N TYR A 163 6.07 2.94 0.59
CA TYR A 163 4.78 3.60 0.74
C TYR A 163 3.69 2.61 1.10
N ALA A 164 2.84 3.02 2.02
CA ALA A 164 1.59 2.35 2.34
C ALA A 164 0.45 3.36 2.29
N ALA A 165 -0.78 2.89 2.16
CA ALA A 165 -1.97 3.74 2.21
C ALA A 165 -3.02 3.14 3.13
N VAL A 166 -3.82 4.01 3.75
CA VAL A 166 -5.06 3.63 4.43
C VAL A 166 -6.20 4.43 3.81
N TRP A 167 -7.15 3.73 3.23
CA TRP A 167 -8.33 4.27 2.57
C TRP A 167 -9.45 4.40 3.59
N LEU A 168 -9.97 5.62 3.77
CA LEU A 168 -10.88 5.99 4.85
C LEU A 168 -12.19 6.57 4.31
N ASN A 169 -13.29 6.39 5.04
CA ASN A 169 -14.58 7.01 4.76
C ASN A 169 -14.87 8.23 5.66
N SER A 170 -13.88 8.67 6.39
CA SER A 170 -13.93 9.86 7.25
C SER A 170 -13.19 11.04 6.63
#